data_284f6b59f39018c067ee504fea838de0
#
_entry.id   284f6b59f39018c067ee504fea838de0
#
_cell.length_a   1.000
_cell.length_b   1.000
_cell.length_c   1.000
_cell.angle_alpha   90.00
_cell.angle_beta   90.00
_cell.angle_gamma   90.00
#
_symmetry.space_group_name_H-M   'P 1'
#
loop_
_entity.id
_entity.type
_entity.pdbx_description
1 polymer ?
#
loop_
_entity_poly.entity_id
_entity_poly.type
_entity_poly.pdbx_seq_one_letter_code
_entity_poly.pdbx_strand_id
1 'polypeptide(L)'
;MPELDILRAELAEIDKKIMGLVGRRNEIAKVIGEEKAKTAAPVVVPSVERIVEQRYIDAGAKTGVTANTAFRIARAVVDESVDVQGRLPRFQEPQSICIIGGNGGMGRWLSNFFAARGHHVSICDPNTEGAEFPVVSLEDGAKSDIIVISTPVTIADKVLADVLEASSDDAVIFDILSVKQPVIPRLRKAGRAGRKVCSVHPMFGPSAASAAGRNVIICDCGSKDAADKAAVLFNVADILRMEVEEHDKAAAYVLGLSHAVNIAFSDALVRSGFTSEALRACASTTFRKQTAVSVEVANENAELYYAIQRENPENDAALRNLEEAVSRVRTLSKDEFISMMQDEAVWYQ
;
A
#
# COMPACT_ATOMS: atom_id res chain seq x y z
N MET A 1 13.26 -22.43 40.63
CA MET A 1 13.94 -21.51 39.70
C MET A 1 14.74 -22.23 38.62
N PRO A 2 15.62 -23.22 38.93
CA PRO A 2 16.36 -23.96 37.88
C PRO A 2 15.46 -24.63 36.83
N GLU A 3 14.31 -25.18 37.22
CA GLU A 3 13.38 -25.86 36.32
C GLU A 3 12.71 -24.88 35.32
N LEU A 4 12.39 -23.66 35.76
CA LEU A 4 11.79 -22.61 34.88
C LEU A 4 12.79 -22.14 33.81
N ASP A 5 14.08 -22.07 34.14
CA ASP A 5 15.12 -21.66 33.22
C ASP A 5 15.42 -22.77 32.19
N ILE A 6 15.30 -24.02 32.55
CA ILE A 6 15.39 -25.17 31.63
C ILE A 6 14.21 -25.11 30.63
N LEU A 7 12.98 -24.92 31.10
CA LEU A 7 11.82 -24.83 30.25
C LEU A 7 11.87 -23.60 29.29
N ARG A 8 12.39 -22.47 29.75
CA ARG A 8 12.62 -21.30 28.90
C ARG A 8 13.66 -21.56 27.81
N ALA A 9 14.75 -22.29 28.16
CA ALA A 9 15.74 -22.66 27.17
C ALA A 9 15.18 -23.67 26.14
N GLU A 10 14.32 -24.60 26.56
CA GLU A 10 13.61 -25.49 25.64
C GLU A 10 12.68 -24.73 24.70
N LEU A 11 11.91 -23.77 25.20
CA LEU A 11 11.09 -22.90 24.37
C LEU A 11 11.93 -22.11 23.34
N ALA A 12 13.07 -21.55 23.73
CA ALA A 12 13.96 -20.84 22.82
C ALA A 12 14.50 -21.74 21.68
N GLU A 13 14.78 -23.00 21.96
CA GLU A 13 15.17 -23.97 20.93
C GLU A 13 13.99 -24.34 19.99
N ILE A 14 12.78 -24.40 20.52
CA ILE A 14 11.56 -24.58 19.70
C ILE A 14 11.35 -23.37 18.78
N ASP A 15 11.45 -22.14 19.30
CA ASP A 15 11.32 -20.89 18.51
C ASP A 15 12.35 -20.86 17.38
N LYS A 16 13.59 -21.23 17.65
CA LYS A 16 14.63 -21.33 16.63
C LYS A 16 14.29 -22.34 15.52
N LYS A 17 13.73 -23.49 15.89
CA LYS A 17 13.27 -24.48 14.89
C LYS A 17 12.10 -23.95 14.06
N ILE A 18 11.14 -23.26 14.67
CA ILE A 18 10.02 -22.61 13.96
C ILE A 18 10.58 -21.62 12.92
N MET A 19 11.49 -20.73 13.32
CA MET A 19 12.10 -19.77 12.39
C MET A 19 12.91 -20.45 11.28
N GLY A 20 13.62 -21.54 11.59
CA GLY A 20 14.32 -22.36 10.60
C GLY A 20 13.37 -22.98 9.56
N LEU A 21 12.20 -23.46 10.01
CA LEU A 21 11.15 -23.99 9.10
C LEU A 21 10.51 -22.89 8.23
N VAL A 22 10.29 -21.69 8.79
CA VAL A 22 9.83 -20.54 8.01
C VAL A 22 10.86 -20.17 6.94
N GLY A 23 12.15 -20.10 7.31
CA GLY A 23 13.23 -19.87 6.35
C GLY A 23 13.24 -20.91 5.21
N ARG A 24 13.15 -22.21 5.56
CA ARG A 24 13.07 -23.28 4.55
C ARG A 24 11.85 -23.16 3.63
N ARG A 25 10.71 -22.75 4.19
CA ARG A 25 9.49 -22.50 3.41
C ARG A 25 9.69 -21.34 2.42
N ASN A 26 10.41 -20.30 2.81
CA ASN A 26 10.74 -19.15 1.95
C ASN A 26 11.66 -19.55 0.79
N GLU A 27 12.63 -20.43 1.02
CA GLU A 27 13.47 -20.99 -0.07
C GLU A 27 12.59 -21.71 -1.11
N ILE A 28 11.64 -22.53 -0.66
CA ILE A 28 10.70 -23.24 -1.56
C ILE A 28 9.77 -22.22 -2.27
N ALA A 29 9.28 -21.21 -1.56
CA ALA A 29 8.46 -20.14 -2.12
C ALA A 29 9.21 -19.38 -3.23
N LYS A 30 10.52 -19.15 -3.05
CA LYS A 30 11.37 -18.57 -4.08
C LYS A 30 11.41 -19.40 -5.35
N VAL A 31 11.65 -20.70 -5.24
CA VAL A 31 11.65 -21.62 -6.39
C VAL A 31 10.29 -21.65 -7.10
N ILE A 32 9.19 -21.66 -6.33
CA ILE A 32 7.83 -21.57 -6.89
C ILE A 32 7.65 -20.26 -7.65
N GLY A 33 8.14 -19.15 -7.09
CA GLY A 33 8.07 -17.83 -7.74
C GLY A 33 8.86 -17.78 -9.04
N GLU A 34 10.03 -18.40 -9.11
CA GLU A 34 10.85 -18.53 -10.32
C GLU A 34 10.11 -19.33 -11.41
N GLU A 35 9.45 -20.43 -11.06
CA GLU A 35 8.64 -21.21 -12.01
C GLU A 35 7.41 -20.42 -12.50
N LYS A 36 6.71 -19.72 -11.59
CA LYS A 36 5.60 -18.83 -11.96
C LYS A 36 6.05 -17.70 -12.89
N ALA A 37 7.24 -17.15 -12.69
CA ALA A 37 7.77 -16.09 -13.55
C ALA A 37 7.96 -16.54 -14.99
N LYS A 38 8.38 -17.79 -15.23
CA LYS A 38 8.55 -18.37 -16.57
C LYS A 38 7.24 -18.47 -17.36
N THR A 39 6.13 -18.64 -16.67
CA THR A 39 4.80 -18.83 -17.27
C THR A 39 3.88 -17.61 -17.14
N ALA A 40 4.40 -16.48 -16.64
CA ALA A 40 3.63 -15.29 -16.29
C ALA A 40 2.45 -15.58 -15.32
N ALA A 41 2.53 -16.68 -14.55
CA ALA A 41 1.48 -17.03 -13.60
C ALA A 41 1.44 -16.04 -12.41
N PRO A 42 0.24 -15.74 -11.87
CA PRO A 42 0.09 -14.80 -10.77
C PRO A 42 0.80 -15.29 -9.50
N VAL A 43 1.35 -14.35 -8.72
CA VAL A 43 1.97 -14.66 -7.41
C VAL A 43 0.89 -15.11 -6.43
N VAL A 44 -0.17 -14.33 -6.30
CA VAL A 44 -1.32 -14.60 -5.44
C VAL A 44 -2.31 -15.50 -6.17
N VAL A 45 -2.71 -16.58 -5.53
CA VAL A 45 -3.74 -17.51 -6.01
C VAL A 45 -4.69 -17.81 -4.84
N PRO A 46 -5.83 -17.10 -4.72
CA PRO A 46 -6.71 -17.17 -3.54
C PRO A 46 -7.20 -18.58 -3.19
N SER A 47 -7.40 -19.44 -4.19
CA SER A 47 -7.79 -20.84 -3.95
C SER A 47 -6.69 -21.65 -3.27
N VAL A 48 -5.43 -21.39 -3.61
CA VAL A 48 -4.27 -22.06 -3.00
C VAL A 48 -4.06 -21.56 -1.57
N GLU A 49 -4.22 -20.25 -1.35
CA GLU A 49 -4.11 -19.66 -0.01
C GLU A 49 -5.14 -20.27 0.95
N ARG A 50 -6.41 -20.38 0.54
CA ARG A 50 -7.45 -21.04 1.35
C ARG A 50 -7.11 -22.50 1.68
N ILE A 51 -6.51 -23.24 0.75
CA ILE A 51 -6.07 -24.61 1.00
C ILE A 51 -4.96 -24.64 2.07
N VAL A 52 -4.04 -23.67 2.02
CA VAL A 52 -2.97 -23.57 3.03
C VAL A 52 -3.56 -23.22 4.39
N GLU A 53 -4.46 -22.24 4.47
CA GLU A 53 -5.15 -21.83 5.70
C GLU A 53 -5.85 -23.03 6.35
N GLN A 54 -6.64 -23.78 5.57
CA GLN A 54 -7.35 -24.96 6.07
C GLN A 54 -6.39 -26.03 6.58
N ARG A 55 -5.28 -26.27 5.88
CA ARG A 55 -4.25 -27.23 6.30
C ARG A 55 -3.66 -26.89 7.68
N TYR A 56 -3.43 -25.59 7.94
CA TYR A 56 -2.94 -25.14 9.25
C TYR A 56 -3.99 -25.32 10.35
N ILE A 57 -5.27 -25.02 10.05
CA ILE A 57 -6.37 -25.24 11.00
C ILE A 57 -6.49 -26.71 11.36
N ASP A 58 -6.46 -27.61 10.35
CA ASP A 58 -6.55 -29.06 10.57
C ASP A 58 -5.34 -29.62 11.35
N ALA A 59 -4.15 -29.10 11.09
CA ALA A 59 -2.95 -29.46 11.84
C ALA A 59 -3.01 -28.95 13.29
N GLY A 60 -3.49 -27.73 13.49
CA GLY A 60 -3.68 -27.11 14.78
C GLY A 60 -4.62 -27.94 15.67
N ALA A 61 -5.74 -28.39 15.10
CA ALA A 61 -6.71 -29.24 15.82
C ALA A 61 -6.09 -30.53 16.36
N LYS A 62 -5.07 -31.09 15.67
CA LYS A 62 -4.37 -32.31 16.10
C LYS A 62 -3.30 -32.05 17.17
N THR A 63 -2.87 -30.81 17.33
CA THR A 63 -1.77 -30.43 18.25
C THR A 63 -2.23 -29.56 19.41
N GLY A 64 -3.53 -29.32 19.56
CA GLY A 64 -4.12 -28.49 20.62
C GLY A 64 -3.97 -26.97 20.36
N VAL A 65 -3.59 -26.56 19.14
CA VAL A 65 -3.57 -25.14 18.73
C VAL A 65 -4.96 -24.72 18.29
N THR A 66 -5.46 -23.59 18.81
CA THR A 66 -6.78 -23.08 18.43
C THR A 66 -6.86 -22.71 16.95
N ALA A 67 -8.04 -22.86 16.32
CA ALA A 67 -8.24 -22.55 14.91
C ALA A 67 -7.83 -21.09 14.57
N ASN A 68 -8.16 -20.12 15.45
CA ASN A 68 -7.76 -18.72 15.26
C ASN A 68 -6.24 -18.53 15.27
N THR A 69 -5.52 -19.20 16.18
CA THR A 69 -4.04 -19.14 16.21
C THR A 69 -3.45 -19.80 14.97
N ALA A 70 -3.95 -20.96 14.58
CA ALA A 70 -3.51 -21.67 13.38
C ALA A 70 -3.73 -20.83 12.10
N PHE A 71 -4.89 -20.18 11.97
CA PHE A 71 -5.20 -19.27 10.87
C PHE A 71 -4.23 -18.07 10.82
N ARG A 72 -3.96 -17.42 11.96
CA ARG A 72 -3.02 -16.28 12.02
C ARG A 72 -1.60 -16.69 11.63
N ILE A 73 -1.15 -17.87 12.04
CA ILE A 73 0.16 -18.39 11.62
C ILE A 73 0.14 -18.66 10.11
N ALA A 74 -0.91 -19.27 9.58
CA ALA A 74 -1.07 -19.52 8.15
C ALA A 74 -0.95 -18.22 7.35
N ARG A 75 -1.71 -17.17 7.74
CA ARG A 75 -1.66 -15.86 7.08
C ARG A 75 -0.24 -15.29 7.11
N ALA A 76 0.42 -15.24 8.25
CA ALA A 76 1.78 -14.70 8.37
C ALA A 76 2.78 -15.40 7.44
N VAL A 77 2.73 -16.73 7.33
CA VAL A 77 3.67 -17.46 6.44
C VAL A 77 3.26 -17.42 4.97
N VAL A 78 1.97 -17.22 4.66
CA VAL A 78 1.50 -17.00 3.28
C VAL A 78 1.93 -15.61 2.82
N ASP A 79 1.66 -14.57 3.61
CA ASP A 79 2.02 -13.19 3.30
C ASP A 79 3.53 -13.04 3.07
N GLU A 80 4.35 -13.64 3.94
CA GLU A 80 5.82 -13.66 3.75
C GLU A 80 6.22 -14.37 2.45
N SER A 81 5.57 -15.48 2.08
CA SER A 81 5.86 -16.17 0.82
C SER A 81 5.42 -15.40 -0.41
N VAL A 82 4.32 -14.64 -0.33
CA VAL A 82 3.88 -13.72 -1.38
C VAL A 82 4.93 -12.62 -1.57
N ASP A 83 5.41 -12.02 -0.48
CA ASP A 83 6.45 -11.00 -0.52
C ASP A 83 7.78 -11.53 -1.09
N VAL A 84 8.21 -12.73 -0.69
CA VAL A 84 9.41 -13.40 -1.25
C VAL A 84 9.28 -13.59 -2.77
N GLN A 85 8.14 -14.09 -3.24
CA GLN A 85 7.89 -14.27 -4.68
C GLN A 85 7.78 -12.92 -5.42
N GLY A 86 7.19 -11.91 -4.78
CA GLY A 86 6.99 -10.58 -5.35
C GLY A 86 8.28 -9.80 -5.57
N ARG A 87 9.32 -10.10 -4.77
CA ARG A 87 10.66 -9.49 -4.91
C ARG A 87 11.50 -10.13 -6.02
N LEU A 88 11.10 -11.30 -6.54
CA LEU A 88 11.87 -11.97 -7.58
C LEU A 88 11.90 -11.14 -8.86
N PRO A 89 13.05 -11.09 -9.56
CA PRO A 89 13.13 -10.45 -10.86
C PRO A 89 12.10 -11.06 -11.83
N ARG A 90 11.24 -10.22 -12.37
CA ARG A 90 10.35 -10.58 -13.49
C ARG A 90 10.78 -9.71 -14.66
N PHE A 91 11.75 -10.21 -15.42
CA PHE A 91 12.32 -9.47 -16.54
C PHE A 91 11.22 -9.05 -17.51
N GLN A 92 11.20 -7.77 -17.79
CA GLN A 92 10.40 -7.13 -18.82
C GLN A 92 11.35 -6.65 -19.92
N GLU A 93 10.81 -6.29 -21.07
CA GLU A 93 11.62 -5.61 -22.08
C GLU A 93 12.22 -4.33 -21.48
N PRO A 94 13.57 -4.18 -21.48
CA PRO A 94 14.22 -3.03 -20.86
C PRO A 94 13.69 -1.71 -21.41
N GLN A 95 13.38 -0.78 -20.53
CA GLN A 95 12.96 0.59 -20.85
C GLN A 95 13.81 1.54 -20.03
N SER A 96 14.04 2.74 -20.52
CA SER A 96 14.56 3.84 -19.71
C SER A 96 13.41 4.43 -18.88
N ILE A 97 13.61 4.52 -17.56
CA ILE A 97 12.61 5.05 -16.63
C ILE A 97 13.23 6.17 -15.81
N CYS A 98 12.65 7.37 -15.87
CA CYS A 98 13.03 8.45 -14.99
C CYS A 98 11.96 8.66 -13.92
N ILE A 99 12.38 8.73 -12.64
CA ILE A 99 11.48 9.00 -11.52
C ILE A 99 11.74 10.40 -11.00
N ILE A 100 10.79 11.30 -11.20
CA ILE A 100 10.82 12.66 -10.66
C ILE A 100 10.36 12.62 -9.20
N GLY A 101 11.21 13.08 -8.27
CA GLY A 101 11.05 12.84 -6.84
C GLY A 101 11.59 11.46 -6.42
N GLY A 102 12.58 10.95 -7.18
CA GLY A 102 13.10 9.60 -7.07
C GLY A 102 13.86 9.30 -5.78
N ASN A 103 14.32 10.32 -5.04
CA ASN A 103 15.01 10.16 -3.78
C ASN A 103 14.05 10.17 -2.56
N GLY A 104 12.76 10.43 -2.75
CA GLY A 104 11.71 10.28 -1.75
C GLY A 104 11.40 8.80 -1.42
N GLY A 105 10.61 8.53 -0.39
CA GLY A 105 10.31 7.16 0.06
C GLY A 105 9.74 6.27 -1.06
N MET A 106 8.63 6.68 -1.70
CA MET A 106 8.05 5.92 -2.82
C MET A 106 8.92 5.97 -4.07
N GLY A 107 9.63 7.08 -4.30
CA GLY A 107 10.57 7.19 -5.41
C GLY A 107 11.69 6.14 -5.34
N ARG A 108 12.33 5.97 -4.19
CA ARG A 108 13.34 4.91 -3.94
C ARG A 108 12.73 3.52 -4.06
N TRP A 109 11.54 3.32 -3.52
CA TRP A 109 10.85 2.05 -3.64
C TRP A 109 10.60 1.66 -5.11
N LEU A 110 10.10 2.60 -5.92
CA LEU A 110 9.85 2.39 -7.35
C LEU A 110 11.15 2.21 -8.13
N SER A 111 12.21 2.95 -7.80
CA SER A 111 13.52 2.82 -8.44
C SER A 111 14.05 1.39 -8.28
N ASN A 112 14.02 0.86 -7.06
CA ASN A 112 14.40 -0.52 -6.77
C ASN A 112 13.47 -1.54 -7.46
N PHE A 113 12.16 -1.27 -7.44
CA PHE A 113 11.15 -2.12 -8.06
C PHE A 113 11.34 -2.28 -9.57
N PHE A 114 11.61 -1.19 -10.30
CA PHE A 114 11.83 -1.22 -11.74
C PHE A 114 13.22 -1.73 -12.11
N ALA A 115 14.26 -1.36 -11.37
CA ALA A 115 15.61 -1.87 -11.60
C ALA A 115 15.68 -3.40 -11.43
N ALA A 116 15.00 -3.96 -10.42
CA ALA A 116 14.90 -5.41 -10.22
C ALA A 116 14.17 -6.12 -11.38
N ARG A 117 13.47 -5.40 -12.25
CA ARG A 117 12.78 -5.92 -13.44
C ARG A 117 13.57 -5.73 -14.75
N GLY A 118 14.79 -5.21 -14.65
CA GLY A 118 15.72 -5.05 -15.78
C GLY A 118 15.58 -3.71 -16.50
N HIS A 119 14.83 -2.74 -15.96
CA HIS A 119 14.75 -1.40 -16.53
C HIS A 119 15.97 -0.54 -16.18
N HIS A 120 16.30 0.41 -17.03
CA HIS A 120 17.34 1.41 -16.80
C HIS A 120 16.75 2.60 -16.05
N VAL A 121 16.98 2.66 -14.75
CA VAL A 121 16.38 3.67 -13.87
C VAL A 121 17.32 4.83 -13.63
N SER A 122 16.81 6.05 -13.78
CA SER A 122 17.40 7.31 -13.32
C SER A 122 16.41 8.07 -12.45
N ILE A 123 16.91 9.01 -11.67
CA ILE A 123 16.07 9.85 -10.81
C ILE A 123 16.33 11.33 -11.07
N CYS A 124 15.29 12.14 -10.97
CA CYS A 124 15.38 13.60 -10.91
C CYS A 124 14.83 14.08 -9.57
N ASP A 125 15.70 14.59 -8.71
CA ASP A 125 15.33 15.00 -7.35
C ASP A 125 16.24 16.17 -6.91
N PRO A 126 15.70 17.24 -6.29
CA PRO A 126 16.52 18.31 -5.75
C PRO A 126 17.38 17.86 -4.55
N ASN A 127 16.93 16.86 -3.79
CA ASN A 127 17.74 16.22 -2.76
C ASN A 127 18.46 15.01 -3.35
N THR A 128 19.77 15.11 -3.47
CA THR A 128 20.63 14.05 -4.03
C THR A 128 21.41 13.27 -2.98
N GLU A 129 21.25 13.61 -1.71
CA GLU A 129 21.95 12.94 -0.62
C GLU A 129 21.52 11.47 -0.50
N GLY A 130 22.51 10.57 -0.50
CA GLY A 130 22.28 9.13 -0.41
C GLY A 130 21.52 8.55 -1.62
N ALA A 131 21.56 9.18 -2.79
CA ALA A 131 20.96 8.65 -4.01
C ALA A 131 21.66 7.36 -4.45
N GLU A 132 20.89 6.32 -4.69
CA GLU A 132 21.37 5.00 -5.11
C GLU A 132 21.35 4.82 -6.64
N PHE A 133 20.63 5.69 -7.35
CA PHE A 133 20.45 5.67 -8.79
C PHE A 133 21.05 6.91 -9.45
N PRO A 134 21.41 6.86 -10.75
CA PRO A 134 21.93 8.02 -11.48
C PRO A 134 20.97 9.21 -11.37
N VAL A 135 21.51 10.34 -10.92
CA VAL A 135 20.75 11.59 -10.83
C VAL A 135 20.90 12.35 -12.13
N VAL A 136 19.78 12.76 -12.70
CA VAL A 136 19.73 13.50 -13.98
C VAL A 136 18.94 14.80 -13.82
N SER A 137 19.14 15.74 -14.76
CA SER A 137 18.27 16.92 -14.88
C SER A 137 16.86 16.52 -15.31
N LEU A 138 15.87 17.40 -15.12
CA LEU A 138 14.53 17.16 -15.67
C LEU A 138 14.55 17.03 -17.19
N GLU A 139 15.35 17.84 -17.88
CA GLU A 139 15.50 17.81 -19.34
C GLU A 139 16.06 16.46 -19.84
N ASP A 140 17.05 15.89 -19.14
CA ASP A 140 17.59 14.58 -19.50
C ASP A 140 16.64 13.45 -19.09
N GLY A 141 15.99 13.55 -17.94
CA GLY A 141 15.00 12.61 -17.48
C GLY A 141 13.77 12.54 -18.39
N ALA A 142 13.38 13.66 -18.98
CA ALA A 142 12.26 13.76 -19.92
C ALA A 142 12.51 13.04 -21.27
N LYS A 143 13.74 12.62 -21.55
CA LYS A 143 14.10 11.79 -22.73
C LYS A 143 13.85 10.29 -22.52
N SER A 144 13.44 9.89 -21.32
CA SER A 144 13.16 8.48 -20.98
C SER A 144 11.89 7.97 -21.66
N ASP A 145 11.83 6.65 -21.90
CA ASP A 145 10.64 5.98 -22.44
C ASP A 145 9.45 6.10 -21.50
N ILE A 146 9.73 6.10 -20.18
CA ILE A 146 8.73 6.18 -19.12
C ILE A 146 9.17 7.24 -18.09
N ILE A 147 8.24 8.11 -17.73
CA ILE A 147 8.46 9.16 -16.73
C ILE A 147 7.43 9.01 -15.61
N VAL A 148 7.91 8.84 -14.39
CA VAL A 148 7.08 8.66 -13.20
C VAL A 148 7.18 9.89 -12.31
N ILE A 149 6.03 10.50 -11.99
CA ILE A 149 5.96 11.66 -11.09
C ILE A 149 5.65 11.16 -9.67
N SER A 150 6.65 11.23 -8.81
CA SER A 150 6.62 10.81 -7.39
C SER A 150 6.91 11.99 -6.46
N THR A 151 6.44 13.17 -6.80
CA THR A 151 6.62 14.41 -6.05
C THR A 151 5.50 14.65 -5.05
N PRO A 152 5.65 15.54 -4.07
CA PRO A 152 4.54 16.03 -3.27
C PRO A 152 3.38 16.54 -4.13
N VAL A 153 2.14 16.28 -3.70
CA VAL A 153 0.92 16.64 -4.45
C VAL A 153 0.84 18.14 -4.75
N THR A 154 1.33 18.99 -3.85
CA THR A 154 1.30 20.46 -3.97
C THR A 154 2.10 21.02 -5.14
N ILE A 155 3.08 20.29 -5.65
CA ILE A 155 3.90 20.71 -6.80
C ILE A 155 3.70 19.83 -8.04
N ALA A 156 2.92 18.76 -7.92
CA ALA A 156 2.81 17.72 -8.95
C ALA A 156 2.26 18.26 -10.27
N ASP A 157 1.26 19.17 -10.26
CA ASP A 157 0.71 19.75 -11.48
C ASP A 157 1.75 20.58 -12.25
N LYS A 158 2.58 21.35 -11.53
CA LYS A 158 3.69 22.11 -12.16
C LYS A 158 4.71 21.15 -12.77
N VAL A 159 5.13 20.16 -12.00
CA VAL A 159 6.10 19.15 -12.49
C VAL A 159 5.54 18.42 -13.71
N LEU A 160 4.27 18.03 -13.69
CA LEU A 160 3.62 17.40 -14.85
C LEU A 160 3.61 18.34 -16.08
N ALA A 161 3.42 19.65 -15.89
CA ALA A 161 3.51 20.62 -16.98
C ALA A 161 4.91 20.65 -17.59
N ASP A 162 5.94 20.79 -16.76
CA ASP A 162 7.34 20.86 -17.17
C ASP A 162 7.76 19.57 -17.90
N VAL A 163 7.33 18.40 -17.39
CA VAL A 163 7.57 17.08 -18.01
C VAL A 163 6.89 16.97 -19.37
N LEU A 164 5.62 17.38 -19.48
CA LEU A 164 4.87 17.32 -20.75
C LEU A 164 5.48 18.24 -21.82
N GLU A 165 6.09 19.37 -21.44
CA GLU A 165 6.76 20.27 -22.35
C GLU A 165 8.11 19.71 -22.83
N ALA A 166 8.86 19.07 -21.93
CA ALA A 166 10.22 18.59 -22.22
C ALA A 166 10.27 17.18 -22.86
N SER A 167 9.22 16.36 -22.68
CA SER A 167 9.24 14.96 -23.12
C SER A 167 8.69 14.77 -24.54
N SER A 168 9.11 13.66 -25.17
CA SER A 168 8.57 13.23 -26.46
C SER A 168 7.10 12.83 -26.38
N ASP A 169 6.38 12.87 -27.51
CA ASP A 169 4.97 12.43 -27.60
C ASP A 169 4.82 10.93 -27.36
N ASP A 170 5.89 10.15 -27.56
CA ASP A 170 5.92 8.71 -27.36
C ASP A 170 6.19 8.28 -25.91
N ALA A 171 6.69 9.20 -25.08
CA ALA A 171 6.97 8.90 -23.68
C ALA A 171 5.66 8.59 -22.90
N VAL A 172 5.70 7.52 -22.12
CA VAL A 172 4.61 7.18 -21.19
C VAL A 172 4.83 7.94 -19.87
N ILE A 173 3.85 8.74 -19.47
CA ILE A 173 3.94 9.57 -18.28
C ILE A 173 2.82 9.20 -17.31
N PHE A 174 3.17 8.96 -16.05
CA PHE A 174 2.18 8.79 -15.00
C PHE A 174 2.65 9.34 -13.66
N ASP A 175 1.70 9.78 -12.85
CA ASP A 175 1.91 10.12 -11.46
C ASP A 175 1.59 8.93 -10.54
N ILE A 176 2.07 9.00 -9.28
CA ILE A 176 1.74 8.03 -8.24
C ILE A 176 1.06 8.68 -7.02
N LEU A 177 0.41 9.80 -7.22
CA LEU A 177 -0.19 10.56 -6.13
C LEU A 177 -1.33 9.80 -5.43
N SER A 178 -1.50 10.06 -4.14
CA SER A 178 -2.64 9.56 -3.36
C SER A 178 -3.92 10.37 -3.57
N VAL A 179 -3.80 11.60 -4.09
CA VAL A 179 -4.90 12.50 -4.46
C VAL A 179 -4.69 12.96 -5.89
N LYS A 180 -5.70 12.82 -6.73
CA LYS A 180 -5.59 13.06 -8.18
C LYS A 180 -6.11 14.44 -8.61
N GLN A 181 -7.00 15.03 -7.83
CA GLN A 181 -7.70 16.29 -8.18
C GLN A 181 -6.75 17.37 -8.75
N PRO A 182 -5.57 17.63 -8.19
CA PRO A 182 -4.69 18.68 -8.72
C PRO A 182 -4.19 18.43 -10.14
N VAL A 183 -4.02 17.16 -10.54
CA VAL A 183 -3.43 16.79 -11.84
C VAL A 183 -4.46 16.36 -12.90
N ILE A 184 -5.69 16.05 -12.52
CA ILE A 184 -6.75 15.59 -13.44
C ILE A 184 -6.93 16.51 -14.66
N PRO A 185 -7.07 17.85 -14.52
CA PRO A 185 -7.32 18.70 -15.69
C PRO A 185 -6.19 18.64 -16.72
N ARG A 186 -4.94 18.57 -16.26
CA ARG A 186 -3.75 18.49 -17.11
C ARG A 186 -3.61 17.12 -17.76
N LEU A 187 -3.78 16.04 -17.00
CA LEU A 187 -3.77 14.68 -17.54
C LEU A 187 -4.85 14.49 -18.63
N ARG A 188 -6.08 14.91 -18.37
CA ARG A 188 -7.17 14.84 -19.36
C ARG A 188 -6.89 15.69 -20.60
N LYS A 189 -6.31 16.88 -20.44
CA LYS A 189 -5.91 17.73 -21.58
C LYS A 189 -4.82 17.03 -22.40
N ALA A 190 -3.80 16.50 -21.75
CA ALA A 190 -2.69 15.80 -22.41
C ALA A 190 -3.17 14.53 -23.13
N GLY A 191 -4.01 13.70 -22.50
CA GLY A 191 -4.57 12.48 -23.11
C GLY A 191 -5.41 12.80 -24.35
N ARG A 192 -6.26 13.85 -24.30
CA ARG A 192 -7.04 14.32 -25.47
C ARG A 192 -6.16 14.86 -26.60
N ALA A 193 -4.97 15.36 -26.28
CA ALA A 193 -3.98 15.79 -27.25
C ALA A 193 -3.14 14.63 -27.84
N GLY A 194 -3.43 13.37 -27.44
CA GLY A 194 -2.75 12.18 -27.95
C GLY A 194 -1.50 11.78 -27.14
N ARG A 195 -1.17 12.49 -26.03
CA ARG A 195 -0.05 12.10 -25.16
C ARG A 195 -0.38 10.80 -24.41
N LYS A 196 0.63 9.96 -24.22
CA LYS A 196 0.51 8.69 -23.49
C LYS A 196 0.57 8.94 -21.98
N VAL A 197 -0.54 9.35 -21.39
CA VAL A 197 -0.65 9.68 -19.96
C VAL A 197 -1.69 8.82 -19.26
N CYS A 198 -1.40 8.41 -18.03
CA CYS A 198 -2.34 7.81 -17.10
C CYS A 198 -2.02 8.27 -15.66
N SER A 199 -2.76 7.80 -14.69
CA SER A 199 -2.47 8.04 -13.28
C SER A 199 -2.48 6.72 -12.52
N VAL A 200 -1.51 6.52 -11.63
CA VAL A 200 -1.33 5.27 -10.89
C VAL A 200 -1.36 5.57 -9.39
N HIS A 201 -1.97 4.71 -8.60
CA HIS A 201 -1.91 4.82 -7.15
C HIS A 201 -1.56 3.45 -6.53
N PRO A 202 -0.32 3.24 -6.13
CA PRO A 202 0.03 2.12 -5.25
C PRO A 202 -0.64 2.32 -3.89
N MET A 203 -1.57 1.42 -3.52
CA MET A 203 -2.31 1.49 -2.26
C MET A 203 -1.48 0.97 -1.07
N PHE A 204 -0.20 1.32 -1.06
CA PHE A 204 0.77 0.95 -0.03
C PHE A 204 1.90 1.98 0.05
N GLY A 205 2.54 2.05 1.21
CA GLY A 205 3.66 2.95 1.46
C GLY A 205 5.03 2.32 1.16
N PRO A 206 6.12 3.09 1.32
CA PRO A 206 7.49 2.66 1.01
C PRO A 206 8.02 1.54 1.93
N SER A 207 7.34 1.24 3.02
CA SER A 207 7.65 0.11 3.91
C SER A 207 7.20 -1.24 3.35
N ALA A 208 6.41 -1.26 2.26
CA ALA A 208 5.94 -2.48 1.65
C ALA A 208 7.11 -3.31 1.07
N ALA A 209 7.17 -4.57 1.46
CA ALA A 209 8.24 -5.47 1.05
C ALA A 209 8.19 -5.81 -0.46
N SER A 210 7.01 -5.84 -1.06
CA SER A 210 6.77 -6.04 -2.51
C SER A 210 5.42 -5.45 -2.93
N ALA A 211 5.13 -5.42 -4.24
CA ALA A 211 3.80 -5.08 -4.74
C ALA A 211 2.84 -6.29 -4.81
N ALA A 212 3.35 -7.52 -4.63
CA ALA A 212 2.54 -8.73 -4.76
C ALA A 212 1.45 -8.78 -3.67
N GLY A 213 0.23 -9.09 -4.08
CA GLY A 213 -0.92 -9.13 -3.17
C GLY A 213 -1.37 -7.76 -2.64
N ARG A 214 -0.88 -6.67 -3.23
CA ARG A 214 -1.26 -5.30 -2.88
C ARG A 214 -1.96 -4.63 -4.05
N ASN A 215 -2.93 -3.81 -3.76
CA ASN A 215 -3.68 -3.10 -4.79
C ASN A 215 -2.85 -1.98 -5.43
N VAL A 216 -2.94 -1.88 -6.75
CA VAL A 216 -2.48 -0.73 -7.53
C VAL A 216 -3.64 -0.26 -8.39
N ILE A 217 -4.10 0.96 -8.16
CA ILE A 217 -5.15 1.58 -8.96
C ILE A 217 -4.51 2.23 -10.18
N ILE A 218 -5.06 1.96 -11.36
CA ILE A 218 -4.66 2.59 -12.62
C ILE A 218 -5.87 3.34 -13.18
N CYS A 219 -5.72 4.65 -13.29
CA CYS A 219 -6.75 5.55 -13.82
C CYS A 219 -6.45 5.91 -15.26
N ASP A 220 -7.39 5.62 -16.15
CA ASP A 220 -7.34 6.09 -17.53
C ASP A 220 -7.56 7.61 -17.58
N CYS A 221 -6.66 8.33 -18.25
CA CYS A 221 -6.71 9.76 -18.44
C CYS A 221 -6.93 10.16 -19.91
N GLY A 222 -7.38 9.22 -20.74
CA GLY A 222 -7.60 9.39 -22.17
C GLY A 222 -6.55 8.71 -23.05
N SER A 223 -5.68 7.86 -22.46
CA SER A 223 -4.71 7.05 -23.18
C SER A 223 -4.71 5.61 -22.64
N LYS A 224 -5.48 4.75 -23.29
CA LYS A 224 -5.54 3.33 -22.95
C LYS A 224 -4.14 2.67 -23.00
N ASP A 225 -3.32 3.05 -23.97
CA ASP A 225 -1.97 2.50 -24.14
C ASP A 225 -1.08 2.79 -22.93
N ALA A 226 -1.17 4.00 -22.35
CA ALA A 226 -0.43 4.35 -21.15
C ALA A 226 -0.92 3.53 -19.93
N ALA A 227 -2.24 3.38 -19.78
CA ALA A 227 -2.83 2.60 -18.71
C ALA A 227 -2.47 1.11 -18.83
N ASP A 228 -2.44 0.57 -20.05
CA ASP A 228 -2.03 -0.82 -20.32
C ASP A 228 -0.54 -1.01 -20.03
N LYS A 229 0.31 -0.06 -20.42
CA LYS A 229 1.74 -0.10 -20.12
C LYS A 229 2.00 -0.06 -18.61
N ALA A 230 1.31 0.81 -17.88
CA ALA A 230 1.38 0.87 -16.43
C ALA A 230 0.97 -0.47 -15.78
N ALA A 231 -0.10 -1.10 -16.27
CA ALA A 231 -0.53 -2.41 -15.77
C ALA A 231 0.53 -3.50 -15.98
N VAL A 232 1.23 -3.47 -17.11
CA VAL A 232 2.36 -4.40 -17.39
C VAL A 232 3.52 -4.15 -16.42
N LEU A 233 3.86 -2.88 -16.12
CA LEU A 233 4.91 -2.53 -15.17
C LEU A 233 4.62 -3.07 -13.76
N PHE A 234 3.36 -3.01 -13.32
CA PHE A 234 2.91 -3.45 -12.00
C PHE A 234 2.28 -4.86 -12.00
N ASN A 235 2.59 -5.72 -12.96
CA ASN A 235 1.94 -7.03 -13.21
C ASN A 235 1.99 -8.05 -12.05
N VAL A 236 2.70 -7.77 -10.98
CA VAL A 236 2.73 -8.60 -9.74
C VAL A 236 1.70 -8.15 -8.71
N ALA A 237 1.15 -6.94 -8.87
CA ALA A 237 0.14 -6.37 -7.98
C ALA A 237 -1.27 -6.77 -8.41
N ASP A 238 -2.23 -6.56 -7.53
CA ASP A 238 -3.66 -6.65 -7.84
C ASP A 238 -4.11 -5.33 -8.49
N ILE A 239 -4.28 -5.36 -9.81
CA ILE A 239 -4.60 -4.16 -10.59
C ILE A 239 -6.11 -3.89 -10.57
N LEU A 240 -6.47 -2.71 -10.08
CA LEU A 240 -7.81 -2.14 -10.20
C LEU A 240 -7.79 -0.99 -11.21
N ARG A 241 -8.67 -1.05 -12.22
CA ARG A 241 -8.86 0.05 -13.18
C ARG A 241 -10.10 0.86 -12.83
N MET A 242 -9.99 2.17 -12.89
CA MET A 242 -11.12 3.07 -12.71
C MET A 242 -10.91 4.39 -13.47
N GLU A 243 -11.99 5.16 -13.62
CA GLU A 243 -11.90 6.53 -14.10
C GLU A 243 -11.21 7.40 -13.05
N VAL A 244 -10.39 8.35 -13.51
CA VAL A 244 -9.62 9.21 -12.60
C VAL A 244 -10.53 10.09 -11.72
N GLU A 245 -11.71 10.44 -12.20
CA GLU A 245 -12.72 11.21 -11.46
C GLU A 245 -13.39 10.42 -10.33
N GLU A 246 -13.37 9.09 -10.40
CA GLU A 246 -13.92 8.21 -9.34
C GLU A 246 -12.89 7.88 -8.28
N HIS A 247 -11.60 8.05 -8.59
CA HIS A 247 -10.51 7.73 -7.68
C HIS A 247 -10.62 8.48 -6.36
N ASP A 248 -10.74 9.81 -6.42
CA ASP A 248 -10.70 10.65 -5.21
C ASP A 248 -11.94 10.46 -4.34
N LYS A 249 -13.08 10.09 -4.92
CA LYS A 249 -14.29 9.70 -4.19
C LYS A 249 -14.06 8.43 -3.36
N ALA A 250 -13.45 7.40 -3.97
CA ALA A 250 -13.10 6.18 -3.25
C ALA A 250 -12.00 6.44 -2.21
N ALA A 251 -10.97 7.20 -2.57
CA ALA A 251 -9.86 7.56 -1.69
C ALA A 251 -10.31 8.35 -0.46
N ALA A 252 -11.37 9.16 -0.56
CA ALA A 252 -11.95 9.88 0.57
C ALA A 252 -12.37 8.94 1.71
N TYR A 253 -12.88 7.76 1.39
CA TYR A 253 -13.27 6.76 2.38
C TYR A 253 -12.11 5.82 2.76
N VAL A 254 -11.38 5.32 1.76
CA VAL A 254 -10.32 4.32 1.98
C VAL A 254 -9.10 4.94 2.68
N LEU A 255 -8.74 6.17 2.35
CA LEU A 255 -7.62 6.90 2.97
C LEU A 255 -8.11 8.03 3.88
N GLY A 256 -8.90 8.97 3.35
CA GLY A 256 -9.32 10.16 4.07
C GLY A 256 -9.99 9.82 5.39
N LEU A 257 -11.09 9.08 5.33
CA LEU A 257 -11.87 8.68 6.51
C LEU A 257 -11.06 7.78 7.45
N SER A 258 -10.38 6.75 6.92
CA SER A 258 -9.64 5.81 7.77
C SER A 258 -8.50 6.47 8.52
N HIS A 259 -7.76 7.39 7.88
CA HIS A 259 -6.70 8.15 8.55
C HIS A 259 -7.29 9.13 9.56
N ALA A 260 -8.35 9.86 9.21
CA ALA A 260 -9.01 10.82 10.11
C ALA A 260 -9.49 10.16 11.40
N VAL A 261 -10.11 8.96 11.32
CA VAL A 261 -10.54 8.19 12.49
C VAL A 261 -9.35 7.88 13.40
N ASN A 262 -8.23 7.42 12.86
CA ASN A 262 -7.06 7.06 13.66
C ASN A 262 -6.36 8.30 14.26
N ILE A 263 -6.27 9.40 13.51
CA ILE A 263 -5.73 10.68 13.98
C ILE A 263 -6.61 11.24 15.09
N ALA A 264 -7.93 11.32 14.89
CA ALA A 264 -8.88 11.82 15.88
C ALA A 264 -8.93 10.96 17.15
N PHE A 265 -8.85 9.63 16.99
CA PHE A 265 -8.77 8.71 18.11
C PHE A 265 -7.51 8.98 18.95
N SER A 266 -6.35 9.11 18.31
CA SER A 266 -5.09 9.42 18.99
C SER A 266 -5.13 10.77 19.69
N ASP A 267 -5.66 11.83 19.05
CA ASP A 267 -5.81 13.16 19.65
C ASP A 267 -6.73 13.12 20.88
N ALA A 268 -7.83 12.38 20.80
CA ALA A 268 -8.75 12.19 21.92
C ALA A 268 -8.06 11.49 23.11
N LEU A 269 -7.21 10.50 22.87
CA LEU A 269 -6.42 9.83 23.91
C LEU A 269 -5.41 10.80 24.56
N VAL A 270 -4.70 11.57 23.76
CA VAL A 270 -3.76 12.59 24.27
C VAL A 270 -4.48 13.61 25.17
N ARG A 271 -5.65 14.07 24.77
CA ARG A 271 -6.47 15.02 25.55
C ARG A 271 -7.14 14.43 26.78
N SER A 272 -7.18 13.09 26.90
CA SER A 272 -7.80 12.41 28.06
C SER A 272 -7.06 12.68 29.39
N GLY A 273 -5.79 13.07 29.31
CA GLY A 273 -4.92 13.25 30.48
C GLY A 273 -4.32 11.96 31.04
N PHE A 274 -4.70 10.80 30.51
CA PHE A 274 -4.07 9.53 30.88
C PHE A 274 -2.74 9.34 30.15
N THR A 275 -1.80 8.64 30.80
CA THR A 275 -0.59 8.21 30.13
C THR A 275 -0.87 6.98 29.24
N SER A 276 -0.10 6.81 28.16
CA SER A 276 -0.19 5.65 27.28
C SER A 276 0.03 4.33 28.05
N GLU A 277 0.89 4.35 29.07
CA GLU A 277 1.16 3.19 29.92
C GLU A 277 -0.08 2.82 30.76
N ALA A 278 -0.72 3.80 31.39
CA ALA A 278 -1.93 3.57 32.19
C ALA A 278 -3.07 2.97 31.36
N LEU A 279 -3.31 3.52 30.15
CA LEU A 279 -4.33 2.98 29.25
C LEU A 279 -3.99 1.58 28.74
N ARG A 280 -2.72 1.29 28.44
CA ARG A 280 -2.28 -0.06 28.05
C ARG A 280 -2.44 -1.08 29.16
N ALA A 281 -2.25 -0.70 30.42
CA ALA A 281 -2.41 -1.60 31.56
C ALA A 281 -3.85 -2.11 31.71
N CYS A 282 -4.86 -1.31 31.34
CA CYS A 282 -6.28 -1.68 31.38
C CYS A 282 -6.90 -1.95 30.00
N ALA A 283 -6.08 -2.11 28.96
CA ALA A 283 -6.54 -2.20 27.58
C ALA A 283 -7.40 -3.44 27.28
N SER A 284 -8.58 -3.23 26.71
CA SER A 284 -9.40 -4.29 26.11
C SER A 284 -8.74 -4.82 24.82
N THR A 285 -9.22 -5.95 24.32
CA THR A 285 -8.76 -6.51 23.03
C THR A 285 -9.03 -5.56 21.86
N THR A 286 -10.17 -4.88 21.84
CA THR A 286 -10.53 -3.89 20.82
C THR A 286 -9.61 -2.68 20.89
N PHE A 287 -9.38 -2.15 22.09
CA PHE A 287 -8.46 -1.02 22.30
C PHE A 287 -7.04 -1.33 21.79
N ARG A 288 -6.53 -2.53 22.07
CA ARG A 288 -5.20 -2.96 21.58
C ARG A 288 -5.11 -3.00 20.06
N LYS A 289 -6.15 -3.48 19.37
CA LYS A 289 -6.20 -3.51 17.90
C LYS A 289 -6.24 -2.10 17.33
N GLN A 290 -7.14 -1.26 17.88
CA GLN A 290 -7.29 0.13 17.43
C GLN A 290 -6.00 0.93 17.64
N THR A 291 -5.38 0.83 18.81
CA THR A 291 -4.12 1.54 19.08
C THR A 291 -2.96 1.04 18.22
N ALA A 292 -2.91 -0.24 17.83
CA ALA A 292 -1.89 -0.73 16.91
C ALA A 292 -1.94 0.01 15.56
N VAL A 293 -3.13 0.10 14.95
CA VAL A 293 -3.31 0.85 13.68
C VAL A 293 -3.03 2.36 13.89
N SER A 294 -3.51 2.94 15.01
CA SER A 294 -3.29 4.36 15.28
C SER A 294 -1.82 4.71 15.48
N VAL A 295 -1.01 3.80 16.05
CA VAL A 295 0.45 3.97 16.18
C VAL A 295 1.13 3.93 14.81
N GLU A 296 0.72 3.04 13.91
CA GLU A 296 1.22 3.01 12.53
C GLU A 296 0.95 4.36 11.84
N VAL A 297 -0.30 4.83 11.87
CA VAL A 297 -0.71 6.13 11.31
C VAL A 297 0.07 7.30 11.91
N ALA A 298 0.28 7.32 13.22
CA ALA A 298 0.99 8.40 13.91
C ALA A 298 2.49 8.48 13.59
N ASN A 299 3.10 7.39 13.12
CA ASN A 299 4.52 7.33 12.76
C ASN A 299 4.78 7.50 11.25
N GLU A 300 3.73 7.66 10.45
CA GLU A 300 3.85 7.90 9.02
C GLU A 300 4.12 9.39 8.69
N ASN A 301 4.23 9.71 7.40
CA ASN A 301 4.53 11.06 6.93
C ASN A 301 3.35 12.01 7.16
N ALA A 302 3.48 12.90 8.15
CA ALA A 302 2.46 13.86 8.52
C ALA A 302 2.09 14.85 7.39
N GLU A 303 3.06 15.24 6.53
CA GLU A 303 2.80 16.13 5.40
C GLU A 303 1.94 15.43 4.34
N LEU A 304 2.21 14.15 4.07
CA LEU A 304 1.39 13.33 3.17
C LEU A 304 -0.04 13.21 3.72
N TYR A 305 -0.19 12.93 5.01
CA TYR A 305 -1.51 12.81 5.63
C TYR A 305 -2.27 14.13 5.65
N TYR A 306 -1.57 15.24 5.89
CA TYR A 306 -2.16 16.57 5.75
C TYR A 306 -2.68 16.82 4.33
N ALA A 307 -1.86 16.49 3.31
CA ALA A 307 -2.24 16.63 1.92
C ALA A 307 -3.44 15.74 1.56
N ILE A 308 -3.45 14.46 1.98
CA ILE A 308 -4.61 13.57 1.79
C ILE A 308 -5.87 14.19 2.39
N GLN A 309 -5.80 14.78 3.59
CA GLN A 309 -6.95 15.37 4.25
C GLN A 309 -7.43 16.68 3.61
N ARG A 310 -6.56 17.47 2.96
CA ARG A 310 -6.86 18.83 2.52
C ARG A 310 -7.01 18.98 1.00
N GLU A 311 -6.26 18.20 0.23
CA GLU A 311 -6.23 18.34 -1.22
C GLU A 311 -7.29 17.48 -1.93
N ASN A 312 -7.93 16.54 -1.21
CA ASN A 312 -9.07 15.79 -1.74
C ASN A 312 -10.38 16.46 -1.32
N PRO A 313 -11.11 17.15 -2.22
CA PRO A 313 -12.35 17.84 -1.88
C PRO A 313 -13.48 16.89 -1.46
N GLU A 314 -13.40 15.61 -1.84
CA GLU A 314 -14.39 14.58 -1.48
C GLU A 314 -14.30 14.19 0.02
N ASN A 315 -13.18 14.50 0.69
CA ASN A 315 -13.01 14.24 2.13
C ASN A 315 -14.03 15.00 2.99
N ASP A 316 -14.47 16.17 2.59
CA ASP A 316 -15.47 16.93 3.33
C ASP A 316 -16.77 16.15 3.55
N ALA A 317 -17.21 15.40 2.53
CA ALA A 317 -18.39 14.57 2.65
C ALA A 317 -18.15 13.37 3.59
N ALA A 318 -16.99 12.70 3.45
CA ALA A 318 -16.63 11.57 4.29
C ALA A 318 -16.48 11.96 5.78
N LEU A 319 -15.88 13.14 6.05
CA LEU A 319 -15.74 13.66 7.40
C LEU A 319 -17.07 14.09 8.03
N ARG A 320 -17.97 14.73 7.26
CA ARG A 320 -19.34 15.01 7.74
C ARG A 320 -20.09 13.73 8.11
N ASN A 321 -19.96 12.67 7.31
CA ASN A 321 -20.57 11.39 7.63
C ASN A 321 -20.00 10.81 8.94
N LEU A 322 -18.71 10.99 9.20
CA LEU A 322 -18.08 10.58 10.47
C LEU A 322 -18.62 11.40 11.65
N GLU A 323 -18.71 12.72 11.51
CA GLU A 323 -19.26 13.62 12.55
C GLU A 323 -20.70 13.23 12.89
N GLU A 324 -21.52 12.98 11.88
CA GLU A 324 -22.90 12.51 12.07
C GLU A 324 -22.93 11.15 12.74
N ALA A 325 -22.09 10.18 12.33
CA ALA A 325 -22.01 8.87 12.95
C ALA A 325 -21.61 8.97 14.45
N VAL A 326 -20.64 9.80 14.79
CA VAL A 326 -20.25 10.07 16.19
C VAL A 326 -21.43 10.69 16.97
N SER A 327 -22.16 11.61 16.37
CA SER A 327 -23.35 12.19 16.98
C SER A 327 -24.43 11.13 17.23
N ARG A 328 -24.70 10.26 16.26
CA ARG A 328 -25.65 9.15 16.37
C ARG A 328 -25.28 8.20 17.51
N VAL A 329 -24.02 7.80 17.62
CA VAL A 329 -23.53 6.97 18.74
C VAL A 329 -23.87 7.56 20.12
N ARG A 330 -23.91 8.91 20.23
CA ARG A 330 -24.20 9.61 21.49
C ARG A 330 -25.69 9.80 21.78
N THR A 331 -26.55 9.83 20.76
CA THR A 331 -27.92 10.37 20.86
C THR A 331 -29.02 9.36 20.57
N LEU A 332 -28.71 8.27 19.88
CA LEU A 332 -29.71 7.25 19.55
C LEU A 332 -30.29 6.57 20.80
N SER A 333 -31.56 6.23 20.74
CA SER A 333 -32.19 5.33 21.72
C SER A 333 -31.54 3.93 21.63
N LYS A 334 -31.75 3.11 22.66
CA LYS A 334 -31.24 1.72 22.70
C LYS A 334 -31.63 0.91 21.47
N ASP A 335 -32.88 0.99 21.06
CA ASP A 335 -33.39 0.17 19.96
C ASP A 335 -32.85 0.65 18.60
N GLU A 336 -32.78 1.95 18.39
CA GLU A 336 -32.14 2.54 17.20
C GLU A 336 -30.64 2.22 17.13
N PHE A 337 -29.94 2.26 18.27
CA PHE A 337 -28.51 1.90 18.33
C PHE A 337 -28.30 0.41 17.96
N ILE A 338 -29.14 -0.49 18.49
CA ILE A 338 -29.07 -1.91 18.15
C ILE A 338 -29.32 -2.13 16.65
N SER A 339 -30.34 -1.45 16.07
CA SER A 339 -30.64 -1.53 14.64
C SER A 339 -29.44 -1.05 13.81
N MET A 340 -28.86 0.08 14.15
CA MET A 340 -27.66 0.60 13.48
C MET A 340 -26.51 -0.42 13.46
N MET A 341 -26.20 -1.04 14.60
CA MET A 341 -25.15 -2.07 14.70
C MET A 341 -25.45 -3.31 13.83
N GLN A 342 -26.73 -3.68 13.70
CA GLN A 342 -27.14 -4.80 12.84
C GLN A 342 -26.96 -4.46 11.36
N ASP A 343 -27.33 -3.24 10.93
CA ASP A 343 -27.16 -2.78 9.56
C ASP A 343 -25.68 -2.73 9.18
N GLU A 344 -24.83 -2.24 10.09
CA GLU A 344 -23.37 -2.24 9.91
C GLU A 344 -22.81 -3.67 9.72
N ALA A 345 -23.30 -4.63 10.53
CA ALA A 345 -22.88 -6.02 10.40
C ALA A 345 -23.26 -6.64 9.05
N VAL A 346 -24.40 -6.24 8.47
CA VAL A 346 -24.84 -6.66 7.12
C VAL A 346 -23.94 -6.03 6.05
N TRP A 347 -23.55 -4.77 6.22
CA TRP A 347 -22.70 -4.09 5.24
C TRP A 347 -21.31 -4.76 5.05
N TYR A 348 -20.79 -5.42 6.09
CA TYR A 348 -19.51 -6.14 6.03
C TYR A 348 -19.60 -7.56 5.44
N GLN A 349 -20.80 -8.08 5.14
CA GLN A 349 -21.00 -9.41 4.55
C GLN A 349 -20.99 -9.39 3.02
#